data_70f257b7da04489d7897999faeba7b42
#
_entry.id   70f257b7da04489d7897999faeba7b42
#
_cell.length_a   1.000
_cell.length_b   1.000
_cell.length_c   1.000
_cell.angle_alpha   90.00
_cell.angle_beta   90.00
_cell.angle_gamma   90.00
#
_symmetry.space_group_name_H-M   'P 1'
#
loop_
_entity.id
_entity.type
_entity.pdbx_description
1 polymer ?
#
loop_
_entity_poly.entity_id
_entity_poly.type
_entity_poly.pdbx_seq_one_letter_code
_entity_poly.pdbx_strand_id
1 'polypeptide(L)'
;MNDLKEQVIKFSKKLNSTNLSPLRSGNVSVRATKDGIEGFLITPSGKKYETLKVEDIVFLEVNKEYDLLKMFNSSLNPSSEWRFHQDIYLKKKEAKAIVHAHSPHATAVSTHGKAIPAFHYMIALAGGDDIKCAEYGTFGTKELSQNIIKALEKRKGCLMSNHGQLTIGTTLKQAFELAQEVENICHQYVIALKLGKPKILSTTEMSKILDKIIHYKKS
;
A
#
# COMPACT_ATOMS: atom_id res chain seq x y z
N MET A 1 -7.67 -1.21 -21.12
CA MET A 1 -6.26 -1.15 -20.73
C MET A 1 -5.76 0.29 -20.55
N ASN A 2 -5.95 1.18 -21.51
CA ASN A 2 -5.52 2.59 -21.42
C ASN A 2 -6.15 3.31 -20.24
N ASP A 3 -7.44 3.16 -19.99
CA ASP A 3 -8.13 3.77 -18.85
C ASP A 3 -7.52 3.38 -17.49
N LEU A 4 -7.09 2.11 -17.35
CA LEU A 4 -6.39 1.66 -16.13
C LEU A 4 -4.99 2.29 -16.00
N LYS A 5 -4.26 2.45 -17.11
CA LYS A 5 -2.99 3.14 -17.11
C LYS A 5 -3.12 4.61 -16.72
N GLU A 6 -4.13 5.31 -17.25
CA GLU A 6 -4.45 6.68 -16.89
C GLU A 6 -4.83 6.81 -15.41
N GLN A 7 -5.56 5.84 -14.86
CA GLN A 7 -5.85 5.79 -13.43
C GLN A 7 -4.56 5.63 -12.61
N VAL A 8 -3.64 4.73 -12.99
CA VAL A 8 -2.33 4.58 -12.31
C VAL A 8 -1.59 5.92 -12.33
N ILE A 9 -1.49 6.59 -13.48
CA ILE A 9 -0.85 7.91 -13.59
C ILE A 9 -1.53 8.95 -12.69
N LYS A 10 -2.86 9.01 -12.73
CA LYS A 10 -3.65 9.94 -11.91
C LYS A 10 -3.35 9.78 -10.42
N PHE A 11 -3.36 8.55 -9.91
CA PHE A 11 -3.12 8.29 -8.48
C PHE A 11 -1.64 8.42 -8.09
N SER A 12 -0.71 8.15 -9.02
CA SER A 12 0.71 8.43 -8.79
C SER A 12 0.98 9.94 -8.64
N LYS A 13 0.39 10.78 -9.48
CA LYS A 13 0.45 12.25 -9.33
C LYS A 13 -0.15 12.71 -8.01
N LYS A 14 -1.23 12.06 -7.56
CA LYS A 14 -1.85 12.36 -6.26
C LYS A 14 -0.94 12.03 -5.08
N LEU A 15 -0.06 11.04 -5.15
CA LEU A 15 0.91 10.77 -4.08
C LEU A 15 1.74 12.04 -3.75
N ASN A 16 2.18 12.76 -4.79
CA ASN A 16 2.93 14.01 -4.59
C ASN A 16 2.02 15.16 -4.12
N SER A 17 0.89 15.38 -4.80
CA SER A 17 0.02 16.52 -4.52
C SER A 17 -0.67 16.47 -3.15
N THR A 18 -0.74 15.29 -2.53
CA THR A 18 -1.30 15.09 -1.18
C THR A 18 -0.23 14.83 -0.12
N ASN A 19 1.04 15.02 -0.46
CA ASN A 19 2.19 14.81 0.43
C ASN A 19 2.30 13.38 1.02
N LEU A 20 1.74 12.37 0.31
CA LEU A 20 1.89 10.97 0.70
C LEU A 20 3.26 10.39 0.30
N SER A 21 3.86 10.90 -0.78
CA SER A 21 5.21 10.53 -1.18
C SER A 21 5.90 11.69 -1.87
N PRO A 22 7.08 12.09 -1.41
CA PRO A 22 7.84 13.14 -2.05
C PRO A 22 8.46 12.64 -3.37
N LEU A 23 8.51 13.51 -4.38
CA LEU A 23 9.19 13.30 -5.65
C LEU A 23 8.66 12.06 -6.42
N ARG A 24 9.32 10.92 -6.31
CA ARG A 24 9.05 9.66 -7.04
C ARG A 24 9.20 8.42 -6.16
N SER A 25 9.18 8.62 -4.84
CA SER A 25 9.13 7.52 -3.89
C SER A 25 7.71 6.96 -3.81
N GLY A 26 7.60 5.69 -3.41
CA GLY A 26 6.33 4.97 -3.46
C GLY A 26 5.99 4.45 -4.86
N ASN A 27 4.87 3.78 -4.99
CA ASN A 27 4.40 3.22 -6.26
C ASN A 27 2.93 2.85 -6.18
N VAL A 28 2.32 2.75 -7.35
CA VAL A 28 0.89 2.47 -7.51
C VAL A 28 0.72 1.35 -8.53
N SER A 29 -0.16 0.40 -8.23
CA SER A 29 -0.51 -0.64 -9.20
C SER A 29 -2.01 -0.96 -9.19
N VAL A 30 -2.47 -1.55 -10.28
CA VAL A 30 -3.84 -2.04 -10.45
C VAL A 30 -3.84 -3.38 -11.17
N ARG A 31 -4.66 -4.33 -10.68
CA ARG A 31 -4.86 -5.62 -11.35
C ARG A 31 -5.45 -5.39 -12.74
N ALA A 32 -4.94 -6.11 -13.73
CA ALA A 32 -5.34 -5.99 -15.12
C ALA A 32 -5.23 -7.35 -15.84
N THR A 33 -5.95 -7.49 -16.94
CA THR A 33 -5.80 -8.62 -17.87
C THR A 33 -5.39 -8.08 -19.22
N LYS A 34 -4.32 -8.64 -19.81
CA LYS A 34 -3.83 -8.30 -21.15
C LYS A 34 -3.79 -9.56 -21.98
N ASP A 35 -4.46 -9.56 -23.13
CA ASP A 35 -4.49 -10.71 -24.07
C ASP A 35 -4.86 -12.05 -23.37
N GLY A 36 -5.82 -12.00 -22.44
CA GLY A 36 -6.24 -13.15 -21.63
C GLY A 36 -5.34 -13.51 -20.45
N ILE A 37 -4.20 -12.85 -20.29
CA ILE A 37 -3.21 -13.11 -19.23
C ILE A 37 -3.48 -12.22 -18.03
N GLU A 38 -3.65 -12.84 -16.84
CA GLU A 38 -3.82 -12.12 -15.58
C GLU A 38 -2.50 -11.47 -15.14
N GLY A 39 -2.56 -10.17 -14.83
CA GLY A 39 -1.40 -9.38 -14.44
C GLY A 39 -1.78 -8.14 -13.65
N PHE A 40 -0.88 -7.19 -13.64
CA PHE A 40 -1.09 -5.87 -13.05
C PHE A 40 -0.30 -4.80 -13.80
N LEU A 41 -0.84 -3.59 -13.78
CA LEU A 41 -0.16 -2.39 -14.25
C LEU A 41 0.51 -1.72 -13.07
N ILE A 42 1.75 -1.29 -13.24
CA ILE A 42 2.54 -0.64 -12.18
C ILE A 42 3.32 0.56 -12.72
N THR A 43 3.54 1.54 -11.86
CA THR A 43 4.42 2.68 -12.13
C THR A 43 5.84 2.23 -12.48
N PRO A 44 6.54 2.93 -13.39
CA PRO A 44 7.94 2.64 -13.72
C PRO A 44 8.90 3.09 -12.61
N SER A 45 10.10 2.55 -12.61
CA SER A 45 11.20 3.00 -11.77
C SER A 45 11.77 4.33 -12.27
N GLY A 46 12.13 5.21 -11.34
CA GLY A 46 12.98 6.38 -11.59
C GLY A 46 12.34 7.56 -12.35
N LYS A 47 11.09 7.45 -12.85
CA LYS A 47 10.39 8.57 -13.52
C LYS A 47 9.62 9.45 -12.53
N LYS A 48 9.63 10.76 -12.77
CA LYS A 48 8.78 11.72 -12.04
C LYS A 48 7.33 11.50 -12.42
N TYR A 49 6.43 11.48 -11.44
CA TYR A 49 5.00 11.22 -11.67
C TYR A 49 4.33 12.27 -12.56
N GLU A 50 4.76 13.53 -12.48
CA GLU A 50 4.23 14.63 -13.29
C GLU A 50 4.44 14.40 -14.79
N THR A 51 5.51 13.71 -15.17
CA THR A 51 5.90 13.47 -16.58
C THR A 51 5.47 12.11 -17.10
N LEU A 52 4.77 11.30 -16.29
CA LEU A 52 4.33 9.97 -16.72
C LEU A 52 3.34 10.04 -17.87
N LYS A 53 3.55 9.16 -18.84
CA LYS A 53 2.70 8.89 -20.00
C LYS A 53 2.16 7.47 -19.95
N VAL A 54 1.13 7.18 -20.74
CA VAL A 54 0.47 5.86 -20.79
C VAL A 54 1.43 4.74 -21.17
N GLU A 55 2.38 5.00 -22.07
CA GLU A 55 3.43 4.05 -22.49
C GLU A 55 4.42 3.70 -21.39
N ASP A 56 4.57 4.54 -20.36
CA ASP A 56 5.49 4.31 -19.25
C ASP A 56 4.96 3.28 -18.24
N ILE A 57 3.64 3.07 -18.21
CA ILE A 57 3.02 2.14 -17.26
C ILE A 57 3.26 0.71 -17.70
N VAL A 58 3.93 -0.04 -16.86
CA VAL A 58 4.41 -1.39 -17.14
C VAL A 58 3.36 -2.43 -16.77
N PHE A 59 3.11 -3.39 -17.66
CA PHE A 59 2.32 -4.57 -17.38
C PHE A 59 3.22 -5.73 -16.96
N LEU A 60 2.92 -6.36 -15.84
CA LEU A 60 3.57 -7.58 -15.35
C LEU A 60 2.53 -8.68 -15.14
N GLU A 61 2.87 -9.90 -15.53
CA GLU A 61 2.05 -11.09 -15.33
C GLU A 61 2.14 -11.55 -13.86
N VAL A 62 1.02 -11.91 -13.25
CA VAL A 62 1.00 -12.32 -11.84
C VAL A 62 1.71 -13.66 -11.62
N ASN A 63 1.58 -14.60 -12.57
CA ASN A 63 2.10 -15.98 -12.42
C ASN A 63 3.49 -16.19 -13.05
N LYS A 64 4.17 -15.12 -13.53
CA LYS A 64 5.46 -15.22 -14.18
C LYS A 64 6.59 -14.92 -13.20
N GLU A 65 7.62 -15.76 -13.21
CA GLU A 65 8.86 -15.45 -12.51
C GLU A 65 9.66 -14.41 -13.28
N TYR A 66 10.16 -13.40 -12.56
CA TYR A 66 10.98 -12.34 -13.10
C TYR A 66 12.34 -12.31 -12.40
N ASP A 67 13.38 -12.22 -13.20
CA ASP A 67 14.75 -11.98 -12.73
C ASP A 67 14.96 -10.47 -12.58
N LEU A 68 15.30 -10.03 -11.37
CA LEU A 68 15.52 -8.62 -11.03
C LEU A 68 16.57 -7.97 -11.93
N LEU A 69 17.71 -8.63 -12.16
CA LEU A 69 18.81 -8.07 -12.94
C LEU A 69 18.42 -7.90 -14.41
N LYS A 70 17.70 -8.89 -14.97
CA LYS A 70 17.17 -8.81 -16.34
C LYS A 70 16.10 -7.74 -16.48
N MET A 71 15.29 -7.51 -15.44
CA MET A 71 14.26 -6.48 -15.45
C MET A 71 14.85 -5.07 -15.50
N PHE A 72 15.88 -4.77 -14.71
CA PHE A 72 16.56 -3.47 -14.72
C PHE A 72 17.27 -3.17 -16.05
N ASN A 73 17.74 -4.20 -16.74
CA ASN A 73 18.39 -4.08 -18.03
C ASN A 73 17.43 -4.18 -19.23
N SER A 74 16.13 -4.33 -18.97
CA SER A 74 15.10 -4.40 -20.01
C SER A 74 14.43 -3.06 -20.24
N SER A 75 13.80 -2.90 -21.40
CA SER A 75 12.95 -1.74 -21.71
C SER A 75 11.71 -1.62 -20.82
N LEU A 76 11.38 -2.66 -20.04
CA LEU A 76 10.18 -2.69 -19.20
C LEU A 76 10.29 -1.80 -17.96
N ASN A 77 11.44 -1.71 -17.33
CA ASN A 77 11.76 -0.88 -16.16
C ASN A 77 10.61 -0.60 -15.16
N PRO A 78 9.94 -1.62 -14.60
CA PRO A 78 8.91 -1.41 -13.58
C PRO A 78 9.52 -0.85 -12.30
N SER A 79 8.67 -0.37 -11.36
CA SER A 79 9.13 -0.05 -10.00
C SER A 79 10.02 -1.17 -9.45
N SER A 80 11.14 -0.81 -8.81
CA SER A 80 12.05 -1.76 -8.16
C SER A 80 11.36 -2.64 -7.10
N GLU A 81 10.19 -2.23 -6.68
CA GLU A 81 9.39 -2.89 -5.64
C GLU A 81 8.22 -3.73 -6.20
N TRP A 82 8.23 -4.01 -7.50
CA TRP A 82 7.19 -4.79 -8.18
C TRP A 82 6.90 -6.14 -7.50
N ARG A 83 7.89 -6.74 -6.84
CA ARG A 83 7.78 -8.07 -6.23
C ARG A 83 6.66 -8.18 -5.21
N PHE A 84 6.59 -7.28 -4.23
CA PHE A 84 5.52 -7.36 -3.23
C PHE A 84 4.14 -7.07 -3.84
N HIS A 85 4.03 -6.26 -4.89
CA HIS A 85 2.78 -6.11 -5.63
C HIS A 85 2.33 -7.45 -6.25
N GLN A 86 3.26 -8.12 -6.94
CA GLN A 86 2.97 -9.41 -7.55
C GLN A 86 2.54 -10.44 -6.51
N ASP A 87 3.30 -10.59 -5.42
CA ASP A 87 3.03 -11.57 -4.38
C ASP A 87 1.71 -11.28 -3.64
N ILE A 88 1.35 -10.00 -3.43
CA ILE A 88 0.04 -9.61 -2.90
C ILE A 88 -1.07 -10.02 -3.87
N TYR A 89 -0.94 -9.73 -5.17
CA TYR A 89 -1.94 -10.13 -6.16
C TYR A 89 -2.09 -11.65 -6.28
N LEU A 90 -1.01 -12.41 -6.10
CA LEU A 90 -1.05 -13.86 -6.06
C LEU A 90 -1.86 -14.37 -4.86
N LYS A 91 -1.60 -13.82 -3.67
CA LYS A 91 -2.13 -14.34 -2.40
C LYS A 91 -3.46 -13.74 -1.99
N LYS A 92 -3.77 -12.50 -2.42
CA LYS A 92 -4.98 -11.76 -2.05
C LYS A 92 -5.82 -11.45 -3.28
N LYS A 93 -6.74 -12.35 -3.63
CA LYS A 93 -7.60 -12.21 -4.82
C LYS A 93 -8.54 -11.01 -4.74
N GLU A 94 -8.88 -10.59 -3.52
CA GLU A 94 -9.67 -9.39 -3.23
C GLU A 94 -8.91 -8.09 -3.51
N ALA A 95 -7.58 -8.10 -3.48
CA ALA A 95 -6.77 -6.93 -3.83
C ALA A 95 -6.85 -6.68 -5.34
N LYS A 96 -7.44 -5.54 -5.73
CA LYS A 96 -7.50 -5.08 -7.12
C LYS A 96 -6.58 -3.89 -7.37
N ALA A 97 -6.18 -3.19 -6.33
CA ALA A 97 -5.27 -2.05 -6.37
C ALA A 97 -4.36 -2.02 -5.15
N ILE A 98 -3.16 -1.50 -5.31
CA ILE A 98 -2.16 -1.35 -4.26
C ILE A 98 -1.58 0.05 -4.36
N VAL A 99 -1.43 0.70 -3.20
CA VAL A 99 -0.72 1.97 -3.02
C VAL A 99 0.35 1.78 -1.97
N HIS A 100 1.58 2.03 -2.33
CA HIS A 100 2.72 2.14 -1.42
C HIS A 100 3.19 3.59 -1.38
N ALA A 101 3.45 4.11 -0.17
CA ALA A 101 3.81 5.49 0.05
C ALA A 101 4.84 5.65 1.18
N HIS A 102 5.73 6.63 1.02
CA HIS A 102 6.68 7.08 2.06
C HIS A 102 6.16 8.34 2.74
N SER A 103 4.92 8.26 3.25
CA SER A 103 4.29 9.43 3.87
C SER A 103 4.94 9.75 5.23
N PRO A 104 5.04 11.04 5.60
CA PRO A 104 5.93 11.49 6.69
C PRO A 104 5.67 10.80 8.02
N HIS A 105 4.41 10.75 8.48
CA HIS A 105 4.10 10.20 9.80
C HIS A 105 4.10 8.67 9.80
N ALA A 106 3.58 8.04 8.73
CA ALA A 106 3.63 6.58 8.63
C ALA A 106 5.07 6.08 8.55
N THR A 107 5.94 6.76 7.80
CA THR A 107 7.38 6.44 7.76
C THR A 107 8.02 6.63 9.13
N ALA A 108 7.79 7.77 9.80
CA ALA A 108 8.34 8.02 11.13
C ALA A 108 7.90 6.95 12.14
N VAL A 109 6.60 6.62 12.19
CA VAL A 109 6.08 5.58 13.10
C VAL A 109 6.65 4.21 12.76
N SER A 110 6.82 3.90 11.47
CA SER A 110 7.36 2.60 11.03
C SER A 110 8.78 2.31 11.54
N THR A 111 9.56 3.36 11.84
CA THR A 111 10.93 3.20 12.37
C THR A 111 10.96 2.53 13.74
N HIS A 112 9.85 2.50 14.46
CA HIS A 112 9.74 1.79 15.73
C HIS A 112 9.52 0.28 15.57
N GLY A 113 9.25 -0.22 14.37
CA GLY A 113 9.00 -1.63 14.08
C GLY A 113 7.80 -2.23 14.81
N LYS A 114 6.87 -1.40 15.30
CA LYS A 114 5.72 -1.82 16.12
C LYS A 114 4.40 -1.50 15.44
N ALA A 115 3.39 -2.32 15.70
CA ALA A 115 2.03 -2.05 15.27
C ALA A 115 1.47 -0.80 15.98
N ILE A 116 0.59 -0.06 15.31
CA ILE A 116 -0.22 0.98 15.93
C ILE A 116 -1.44 0.30 16.57
N PRO A 117 -1.60 0.40 17.91
CA PRO A 117 -2.73 -0.21 18.61
C PRO A 117 -4.04 0.57 18.39
N ALA A 118 -5.15 0.02 18.81
CA ALA A 118 -6.48 0.62 18.71
C ALA A 118 -6.67 1.86 19.61
N PHE A 119 -5.83 2.88 19.48
CA PHE A 119 -5.98 4.15 20.19
C PHE A 119 -7.12 5.01 19.63
N HIS A 120 -7.54 4.74 18.40
CA HIS A 120 -8.61 5.42 17.68
C HIS A 120 -9.45 4.41 16.90
N TYR A 121 -10.79 4.57 16.85
CA TYR A 121 -11.68 3.60 16.21
C TYR A 121 -11.46 3.45 14.69
N MET A 122 -10.94 4.49 14.02
CA MET A 122 -10.64 4.46 12.58
C MET A 122 -9.53 3.47 12.20
N ILE A 123 -8.76 2.96 13.15
CA ILE A 123 -7.85 1.81 12.96
C ILE A 123 -8.55 0.66 12.20
N ALA A 124 -9.85 0.45 12.46
CA ALA A 124 -10.66 -0.57 11.83
C ALA A 124 -10.74 -0.45 10.29
N LEU A 125 -10.48 0.72 9.70
CA LEU A 125 -10.44 0.89 8.25
C LEU A 125 -9.29 0.10 7.61
N ALA A 126 -8.19 -0.09 8.34
CA ALA A 126 -7.09 -0.94 7.91
C ALA A 126 -7.42 -2.46 7.98
N GLY A 127 -8.61 -2.83 8.44
CA GLY A 127 -9.14 -4.19 8.40
C GLY A 127 -9.02 -4.98 9.71
N GLY A 128 -8.64 -4.34 10.82
CA GLY A 128 -8.51 -5.01 12.11
C GLY A 128 -8.49 -4.06 13.29
N ASP A 129 -7.98 -4.53 14.41
CA ASP A 129 -7.86 -3.81 15.67
C ASP A 129 -6.47 -3.19 15.91
N ASP A 130 -5.60 -3.30 14.90
CA ASP A 130 -4.30 -2.65 14.82
C ASP A 130 -3.92 -2.32 13.37
N ILE A 131 -2.92 -1.47 13.17
CA ILE A 131 -2.18 -1.38 11.92
C ILE A 131 -0.84 -2.06 12.14
N LYS A 132 -0.67 -3.25 11.60
CA LYS A 132 0.56 -4.04 11.76
C LYS A 132 1.73 -3.35 11.09
N CYS A 133 2.94 -3.55 11.63
CA CYS A 133 4.20 -3.16 11.00
C CYS A 133 4.89 -4.43 10.49
N ALA A 134 5.12 -4.50 9.18
CA ALA A 134 5.93 -5.56 8.58
C ALA A 134 7.38 -5.44 9.06
N GLU A 135 8.02 -6.57 9.34
CA GLU A 135 9.45 -6.60 9.68
C GLU A 135 10.27 -6.01 8.53
N TYR A 136 11.41 -5.42 8.88
CA TYR A 136 12.31 -4.83 7.88
C TYR A 136 12.79 -5.91 6.89
N GLY A 137 12.90 -5.53 5.66
CA GLY A 137 13.56 -6.25 4.57
C GLY A 137 14.05 -5.23 3.56
N THR A 138 15.17 -5.51 2.90
CA THR A 138 15.70 -4.62 1.86
C THR A 138 14.70 -4.49 0.72
N PHE A 139 14.51 -3.28 0.18
CA PHE A 139 13.58 -3.03 -0.92
C PHE A 139 13.83 -3.97 -2.13
N GLY A 140 12.76 -4.41 -2.78
CA GLY A 140 12.81 -5.31 -3.92
C GLY A 140 13.07 -6.79 -3.59
N THR A 141 13.35 -7.15 -2.32
CA THR A 141 13.64 -8.53 -1.92
C THR A 141 12.38 -9.37 -1.71
N LYS A 142 12.55 -10.69 -1.79
CA LYS A 142 11.51 -11.67 -1.43
C LYS A 142 11.17 -11.61 0.05
N GLU A 143 12.16 -11.35 0.90
CA GLU A 143 11.99 -11.22 2.34
C GLU A 143 11.02 -10.10 2.69
N LEU A 144 11.24 -8.88 2.16
CA LEU A 144 10.32 -7.75 2.36
C LEU A 144 8.90 -8.12 1.91
N SER A 145 8.76 -8.76 0.75
CA SER A 145 7.45 -9.18 0.23
C SER A 145 6.75 -10.15 1.19
N GLN A 146 7.45 -11.12 1.73
CA GLN A 146 6.90 -12.09 2.70
C GLN A 146 6.48 -11.42 4.00
N ASN A 147 7.27 -10.49 4.52
CA ASN A 147 6.96 -9.72 5.72
C ASN A 147 5.70 -8.86 5.54
N ILE A 148 5.55 -8.21 4.38
CA ILE A 148 4.35 -7.44 4.04
C ILE A 148 3.11 -8.35 3.99
N ILE A 149 3.20 -9.52 3.34
CA ILE A 149 2.08 -10.45 3.25
C ILE A 149 1.62 -10.91 4.63
N LYS A 150 2.58 -11.22 5.53
CA LYS A 150 2.30 -11.57 6.93
C LYS A 150 1.60 -10.42 7.68
N ALA A 151 2.06 -9.18 7.48
CA ALA A 151 1.44 -8.02 8.10
C ALA A 151 0.03 -7.73 7.54
N LEU A 152 -0.21 -8.02 6.27
CA LEU A 152 -1.52 -7.88 5.62
C LEU A 152 -2.50 -9.02 5.92
N GLU A 153 -2.13 -10.02 6.71
CA GLU A 153 -3.05 -11.09 7.08
C GLU A 153 -4.27 -10.49 7.82
N LYS A 154 -5.47 -10.66 7.23
CA LYS A 154 -6.74 -10.04 7.69
C LYS A 154 -6.67 -8.49 7.80
N ARG A 155 -5.78 -7.84 7.07
CA ARG A 155 -5.61 -6.38 7.02
C ARG A 155 -5.68 -5.87 5.58
N LYS A 156 -6.01 -4.59 5.43
CA LYS A 156 -6.04 -3.85 4.15
C LYS A 156 -4.92 -2.82 4.06
N GLY A 157 -4.24 -2.55 5.17
CA GLY A 157 -3.11 -1.65 5.25
C GLY A 157 -2.12 -2.10 6.31
N CYS A 158 -0.85 -1.80 6.12
CA CYS A 158 0.23 -2.04 7.08
C CYS A 158 1.30 -0.96 6.96
N LEU A 159 2.08 -0.80 8.03
CA LEU A 159 3.37 -0.13 7.99
C LEU A 159 4.45 -1.13 7.53
N MET A 160 5.52 -0.60 6.99
CA MET A 160 6.73 -1.32 6.60
C MET A 160 7.88 -0.74 7.41
N SER A 161 8.51 -1.54 8.28
CA SER A 161 9.55 -1.07 9.20
C SER A 161 10.65 -0.29 8.47
N ASN A 162 10.99 0.92 8.98
CA ASN A 162 12.00 1.83 8.43
C ASN A 162 11.81 2.18 6.93
N HIS A 163 10.54 2.18 6.46
CA HIS A 163 10.29 2.31 5.03
C HIS A 163 9.07 3.22 4.74
N GLY A 164 7.88 2.84 5.19
CA GLY A 164 6.66 3.58 4.91
C GLY A 164 5.40 2.78 5.18
N GLN A 165 4.42 2.91 4.28
CA GLN A 165 3.13 2.23 4.38
C GLN A 165 2.72 1.55 3.07
N LEU A 166 1.85 0.56 3.16
CA LEU A 166 1.22 -0.09 2.03
C LEU A 166 -0.26 -0.33 2.32
N THR A 167 -1.11 -0.06 1.32
CA THR A 167 -2.55 -0.28 1.39
C THR A 167 -3.07 -0.99 0.15
N ILE A 168 -4.13 -1.79 0.33
CA ILE A 168 -4.83 -2.50 -0.73
C ILE A 168 -6.30 -2.07 -0.79
N GLY A 169 -6.88 -2.14 -1.98
CA GLY A 169 -8.30 -1.84 -2.20
C GLY A 169 -8.90 -2.64 -3.34
N THR A 170 -10.23 -2.59 -3.48
CA THR A 170 -10.94 -3.13 -4.65
C THR A 170 -10.91 -2.16 -5.83
N THR A 171 -10.51 -0.90 -5.58
CA THR A 171 -10.24 0.13 -6.58
C THR A 171 -9.02 0.96 -6.16
N LEU A 172 -8.38 1.64 -7.13
CA LEU A 172 -7.30 2.60 -6.83
C LEU A 172 -7.76 3.72 -5.90
N LYS A 173 -8.99 4.20 -6.05
CA LYS A 173 -9.56 5.20 -5.16
C LYS A 173 -9.57 4.71 -3.72
N GLN A 174 -10.09 3.50 -3.46
CA GLN A 174 -10.15 2.94 -2.11
C GLN A 174 -8.76 2.70 -1.50
N ALA A 175 -7.81 2.15 -2.28
CA ALA A 175 -6.46 1.95 -1.79
C ALA A 175 -5.79 3.28 -1.43
N PHE A 176 -5.98 4.31 -2.26
CA PHE A 176 -5.42 5.64 -2.05
C PHE A 176 -6.06 6.35 -0.84
N GLU A 177 -7.39 6.34 -0.71
CA GLU A 177 -8.09 6.93 0.44
C GLU A 177 -7.67 6.25 1.75
N LEU A 178 -7.48 4.92 1.73
CA LEU A 178 -6.93 4.21 2.88
C LEU A 178 -5.50 4.63 3.20
N ALA A 179 -4.66 4.89 2.19
CA ALA A 179 -3.30 5.38 2.43
C ALA A 179 -3.29 6.77 3.07
N GLN A 180 -4.20 7.65 2.67
CA GLN A 180 -4.39 8.96 3.33
C GLN A 180 -4.85 8.79 4.78
N GLU A 181 -5.77 7.86 5.04
CA GLU A 181 -6.26 7.61 6.40
C GLU A 181 -5.17 6.99 7.29
N VAL A 182 -4.36 6.06 6.78
CA VAL A 182 -3.21 5.51 7.53
C VAL A 182 -2.22 6.62 7.89
N GLU A 183 -1.92 7.54 6.97
CA GLU A 183 -1.06 8.69 7.29
C GLU A 183 -1.68 9.59 8.36
N ASN A 184 -2.97 9.90 8.25
CA ASN A 184 -3.71 10.69 9.25
C ASN A 184 -3.71 10.01 10.63
N ILE A 185 -3.95 8.71 10.69
CA ILE A 185 -3.89 7.92 11.93
C ILE A 185 -2.48 7.95 12.53
N CYS A 186 -1.43 7.80 11.71
CA CYS A 186 -0.06 7.91 12.17
C CYS A 186 0.27 9.29 12.75
N HIS A 187 -0.19 10.36 12.09
CA HIS A 187 -0.07 11.72 12.60
C HIS A 187 -0.74 11.89 13.97
N GLN A 188 -1.99 11.48 14.08
CA GLN A 188 -2.74 11.51 15.35
C GLN A 188 -2.05 10.69 16.44
N TYR A 189 -1.50 9.52 16.10
CA TYR A 189 -0.80 8.66 17.04
C TYR A 189 0.46 9.33 17.58
N VAL A 190 1.26 9.97 16.72
CA VAL A 190 2.43 10.75 17.14
C VAL A 190 2.05 11.87 18.10
N ILE A 191 0.96 12.58 17.82
CA ILE A 191 0.44 13.63 18.73
C ILE A 191 -0.04 13.03 20.06
N ALA A 192 -0.80 11.94 20.02
CA ALA A 192 -1.29 11.27 21.23
C ALA A 192 -0.16 10.81 22.15
N LEU A 193 0.93 10.27 21.58
CA LEU A 193 2.11 9.86 22.35
C LEU A 193 2.81 11.03 23.04
N LYS A 194 2.77 12.24 22.48
CA LYS A 194 3.31 13.45 23.14
C LYS A 194 2.49 13.87 24.38
N LEU A 195 1.22 13.53 24.39
CA LEU A 195 0.33 13.79 25.53
C LEU A 195 0.43 12.70 26.62
N GLY A 196 1.13 11.60 26.34
CA GLY A 196 1.29 10.45 27.21
C GLY A 196 0.79 9.16 26.57
N LYS A 197 0.59 8.11 27.38
CA LYS A 197 0.11 6.81 26.89
C LYS A 197 -1.37 6.89 26.54
N PRO A 198 -1.77 6.72 25.26
CA PRO A 198 -3.18 6.79 24.91
C PRO A 198 -3.98 5.61 25.49
N LYS A 199 -5.27 5.84 25.76
CA LYS A 199 -6.21 4.78 26.10
C LYS A 199 -6.49 3.92 24.86
N ILE A 200 -6.35 2.60 25.01
CA ILE A 200 -6.58 1.64 23.94
C ILE A 200 -8.01 1.08 24.05
N LEU A 201 -8.72 1.03 22.93
CA LEU A 201 -10.03 0.38 22.84
C LEU A 201 -9.87 -1.14 22.97
N SER A 202 -10.84 -1.77 23.61
CA SER A 202 -10.85 -3.23 23.76
C SER A 202 -11.09 -3.94 22.42
N THR A 203 -10.62 -5.18 22.31
CA THR A 203 -10.89 -6.03 21.16
C THR A 203 -12.39 -6.20 20.91
N THR A 204 -13.19 -6.30 21.99
CA THR A 204 -14.66 -6.37 21.90
C THR A 204 -15.26 -5.12 21.26
N GLU A 205 -14.77 -3.93 21.63
CA GLU A 205 -15.25 -2.69 21.03
C GLU A 205 -14.82 -2.57 19.57
N MET A 206 -13.57 -2.92 19.26
CA MET A 206 -13.09 -2.94 17.87
C MET A 206 -13.85 -3.92 17.00
N SER A 207 -14.26 -5.08 17.52
CA SER A 207 -15.11 -6.02 16.78
C SER A 207 -16.45 -5.42 16.40
N LYS A 208 -17.12 -4.72 17.32
CA LYS A 208 -18.38 -3.99 17.02
C LYS A 208 -18.19 -2.92 15.94
N ILE A 209 -17.04 -2.22 15.97
CA ILE A 209 -16.72 -1.20 14.98
C ILE A 209 -16.49 -1.82 13.60
N LEU A 210 -15.75 -2.92 13.53
CA LEU A 210 -15.52 -3.67 12.29
C LEU A 210 -16.84 -4.13 11.65
N ASP A 211 -17.76 -4.68 12.45
CA ASP A 211 -19.09 -5.08 11.99
C ASP A 211 -19.88 -3.89 11.44
N LYS A 212 -19.89 -2.74 12.16
CA LYS A 212 -20.55 -1.52 11.69
C LYS A 212 -19.98 -1.04 10.36
N ILE A 213 -18.64 -1.02 10.18
CA ILE A 213 -17.99 -0.60 8.94
C ILE A 213 -18.39 -1.50 7.76
N ILE A 214 -18.54 -2.80 7.98
CA ILE A 214 -18.98 -3.75 6.94
C ILE A 214 -20.42 -3.43 6.51
N HIS A 215 -21.30 -3.14 7.45
CA HIS A 215 -22.71 -2.81 7.17
C HIS A 215 -22.87 -1.45 6.52
N TYR A 216 -22.13 -0.43 6.97
CA TYR A 216 -22.18 0.93 6.43
C TYR A 216 -21.73 1.03 4.94
N LYS A 217 -20.88 0.11 4.48
CA LYS A 217 -20.45 0.05 3.08
C LYS A 217 -21.42 -0.69 2.15
N LYS A 218 -22.50 -1.28 2.68
CA LYS A 218 -23.53 -1.98 1.92
C LYS A 218 -24.79 -1.13 1.68
N SER A 219 -24.92 0.00 2.37
CA SER A 219 -25.95 1.04 2.15
C SER A 219 -25.40 2.13 1.24
#